data_49abe99fdf7e7b65c51ff1aa4908fca6
#
_entry.id   49abe99fdf7e7b65c51ff1aa4908fca6
#
_cell.length_a   1.000
_cell.length_b   1.000
_cell.length_c   1.000
_cell.angle_alpha   90.00
_cell.angle_beta   90.00
_cell.angle_gamma   90.00
#
_symmetry.space_group_name_H-M   'P 1'
#
loop_
_entity.id
_entity.type
_entity.pdbx_description
1 polymer ?
#
loop_
_entity_poly.entity_id
_entity_poly.type
_entity_poly.pdbx_seq_one_letter_code
_entity_poly.pdbx_strand_id
1 'polypeptide(L)'
;MIYSVPHHYEGVSDMTVITNVKTTLASLKSAQASLETFALSTDNKEAKQLYQNAAQQTQSIVDILSPRVDQIEAEEPQYNQ
;
A
#
# COMPACT_ATOMS: atom_id res chain seq x y z
N MET A 1 -4.37 -21.81 -14.70
CA MET A 1 -4.68 -21.65 -14.34
C MET A 1 -5.35 -21.25 -14.04
N ILE A 2 -5.59 -21.00 -13.70
CA ILE A 2 -6.15 -20.72 -13.32
C ILE A 2 -6.84 -20.26 -12.94
N TYR A 3 -7.08 -20.11 -12.74
CA TYR A 3 -7.65 -19.73 -12.20
C TYR A 3 -8.55 -19.21 -12.07
N SER A 4 -8.81 -19.12 -12.10
CA SER A 4 -9.80 -18.79 -12.00
C SER A 4 -10.37 -18.41 -10.95
N VAL A 5 -10.51 -17.67 -10.66
CA VAL A 5 -10.97 -17.38 -9.71
C VAL A 5 -12.13 -17.17 -9.49
N PRO A 6 -12.56 -17.29 -8.82
CA PRO A 6 -13.74 -17.27 -8.42
C PRO A 6 -14.46 -16.08 -8.23
N HIS A 7 -15.08 -15.66 -9.10
CA HIS A 7 -15.89 -14.54 -8.99
C HIS A 7 -17.12 -14.76 -8.17
N HIS A 8 -17.39 -15.96 -7.84
CA HIS A 8 -18.55 -16.20 -7.00
C HIS A 8 -18.29 -15.80 -5.57
N TYR A 9 -17.15 -15.25 -5.29
CA TYR A 9 -16.85 -14.75 -3.97
C TYR A 9 -17.12 -13.27 -3.83
N GLU A 10 -17.96 -12.72 -4.65
CA GLU A 10 -18.07 -11.27 -4.72
C GLU A 10 -18.32 -10.60 -3.38
N GLY A 11 -19.26 -11.07 -2.62
CA GLY A 11 -19.58 -10.48 -1.34
C GLY A 11 -18.46 -10.60 -0.36
N VAL A 12 -17.80 -11.75 -0.34
CA VAL A 12 -16.69 -12.01 0.54
C VAL A 12 -15.46 -11.27 0.04
N SER A 13 -15.33 -11.17 -1.29
CA SER A 13 -14.22 -10.52 -1.91
C SER A 13 -14.09 -9.06 -1.53
N ASP A 14 -15.22 -8.35 -1.42
CA ASP A 14 -15.17 -6.94 -1.08
C ASP A 14 -14.52 -6.72 0.26
N MET A 15 -14.88 -7.52 1.25
CA MET A 15 -14.30 -7.44 2.56
C MET A 15 -12.83 -7.80 2.53
N THR A 16 -12.50 -8.86 1.78
CA THR A 16 -11.13 -9.31 1.63
C THR A 16 -10.28 -8.26 0.93
N VAL A 17 -10.83 -7.64 -0.11
CA VAL A 17 -10.10 -6.63 -0.85
C VAL A 17 -9.74 -5.44 0.05
N ILE A 18 -10.68 -4.97 0.84
CA ILE A 18 -10.44 -3.86 1.76
C ILE A 18 -9.31 -4.23 2.74
N THR A 19 -9.39 -5.40 3.31
CA THR A 19 -8.38 -5.86 4.25
C THR A 19 -7.00 -5.93 3.58
N ASN A 20 -6.97 -6.49 2.37
CA ASN A 20 -5.72 -6.64 1.64
C ASN A 20 -5.13 -5.30 1.24
N VAL A 21 -5.97 -4.34 0.86
CA VAL A 21 -5.49 -3.02 0.50
C VAL A 21 -4.91 -2.31 1.71
N LYS A 22 -5.55 -2.45 2.87
CA LYS A 22 -5.02 -1.87 4.09
C LYS A 22 -3.67 -2.47 4.46
N THR A 23 -3.54 -3.78 4.31
CA THR A 23 -2.28 -4.46 4.57
C THR A 23 -1.21 -3.98 3.59
N THR A 24 -1.58 -3.85 2.32
CA THR A 24 -0.66 -3.36 1.30
C THR A 24 -0.23 -1.93 1.60
N LEU A 25 -1.17 -1.10 2.03
CA LEU A 25 -0.86 0.27 2.38
C LEU A 25 0.16 0.33 3.52
N ALA A 26 -0.04 -0.51 4.53
CA ALA A 26 0.90 -0.60 5.64
C ALA A 26 2.27 -1.05 5.15
N SER A 27 2.31 -2.00 4.22
CA SER A 27 3.56 -2.47 3.64
C SER A 27 4.28 -1.37 2.86
N LEU A 28 3.51 -0.56 2.14
CA LEU A 28 4.09 0.57 1.41
C LEU A 28 4.71 1.57 2.36
N LYS A 29 4.05 1.85 3.48
CA LYS A 29 4.60 2.76 4.48
C LYS A 29 5.89 2.20 5.07
N SER A 30 5.92 0.90 5.33
CA SER A 30 7.13 0.25 5.82
C SER A 30 8.24 0.30 4.80
N ALA A 31 7.91 0.08 3.54
CA ALA A 31 8.90 0.14 2.47
C ALA A 31 9.46 1.55 2.34
N GLN A 32 8.61 2.55 2.44
CA GLN A 32 9.04 3.93 2.39
C GLN A 32 10.04 4.23 3.51
N ALA A 33 9.70 3.81 4.73
CA ALA A 33 10.58 4.03 5.87
C ALA A 33 11.92 3.34 5.67
N SER A 34 11.92 2.14 5.11
CA SER A 34 13.15 1.42 4.83
C SER A 34 14.00 2.15 3.81
N LEU A 35 13.37 2.67 2.76
CA LEU A 35 14.08 3.43 1.74
C LEU A 35 14.71 4.69 2.31
N GLU A 36 13.98 5.36 3.20
CA GLU A 36 14.51 6.54 3.86
C GLU A 36 15.72 6.21 4.73
N THR A 37 15.63 5.08 5.43
CA THR A 37 16.73 4.61 6.24
C THR A 37 17.95 4.27 5.38
N PHE A 38 17.73 3.60 4.26
CA PHE A 38 18.82 3.27 3.33
C PHE A 38 19.47 4.53 2.81
N ALA A 39 18.68 5.55 2.48
CA ALA A 39 19.22 6.81 2.00
C ALA A 39 20.11 7.46 3.04
N LEU A 40 19.73 7.37 4.31
CA LEU A 40 20.54 7.94 5.39
C LEU A 40 21.80 7.14 5.65
N SER A 41 21.76 5.85 5.38
CA SER A 41 22.86 4.95 5.73
C SER A 41 23.95 4.85 4.68
N THR A 42 23.61 5.13 3.43
CA THR A 42 24.55 4.91 2.35
C THR A 42 25.48 6.11 2.16
N ASP A 43 26.73 5.82 1.86
CA ASP A 43 27.71 6.85 1.52
C ASP A 43 27.74 7.14 0.04
N ASN A 44 27.11 6.31 -0.75
CA ASN A 44 27.09 6.46 -2.21
C ASN A 44 26.04 7.48 -2.59
N LYS A 45 26.47 8.57 -3.24
CA LYS A 45 25.56 9.66 -3.57
C LYS A 45 24.47 9.25 -4.53
N GLU A 46 24.83 8.43 -5.50
CA GLU A 46 23.84 7.98 -6.48
C GLU A 46 22.80 7.07 -5.84
N ALA A 47 23.26 6.19 -4.97
CA ALA A 47 22.35 5.30 -4.26
C ALA A 47 21.45 6.10 -3.33
N LYS A 48 22.02 7.10 -2.66
CA LYS A 48 21.22 7.96 -1.78
C LYS A 48 20.11 8.63 -2.55
N GLN A 49 20.43 9.19 -3.70
CA GLN A 49 19.43 9.84 -4.53
C GLN A 49 18.37 8.88 -5.01
N LEU A 50 18.80 7.69 -5.40
CA LEU A 50 17.86 6.66 -5.83
C LEU A 50 16.87 6.30 -4.71
N TYR A 51 17.39 6.07 -3.51
CA TYR A 51 16.53 5.70 -2.39
C TYR A 51 15.59 6.84 -2.01
N GLN A 52 16.08 8.08 -2.05
CA GLN A 52 15.23 9.23 -1.75
C GLN A 52 14.11 9.38 -2.76
N ASN A 53 14.42 9.21 -4.04
CA ASN A 53 13.41 9.28 -5.09
C ASN A 53 12.39 8.18 -4.94
N ALA A 54 12.83 6.97 -4.65
CA ALA A 54 11.93 5.85 -4.46
C ALA A 54 11.03 6.09 -3.25
N ALA A 55 11.58 6.63 -2.17
CA ALA A 55 10.78 6.94 -0.99
C ALA A 55 9.72 7.99 -1.31
N GLN A 56 10.08 9.02 -2.08
CA GLN A 56 9.13 10.05 -2.46
C GLN A 56 8.02 9.51 -3.33
N GLN A 57 8.35 8.62 -4.27
CA GLN A 57 7.34 8.02 -5.12
C GLN A 57 6.42 7.12 -4.31
N THR A 58 6.97 6.41 -3.35
CA THR A 58 6.17 5.58 -2.46
C THR A 58 5.23 6.44 -1.63
N GLN A 59 5.72 7.58 -1.14
CA GLN A 59 4.89 8.51 -0.40
C GLN A 59 3.72 9.01 -1.25
N SER A 60 3.99 9.31 -2.52
CA SER A 60 2.92 9.74 -3.42
C SER A 60 1.86 8.68 -3.58
N ILE A 61 2.27 7.43 -3.68
CA ILE A 61 1.32 6.32 -3.78
C ILE A 61 0.49 6.21 -2.50
N VAL A 62 1.14 6.30 -1.36
CA VAL A 62 0.45 6.26 -0.07
C VAL A 62 -0.57 7.40 0.01
N ASP A 63 -0.17 8.59 -0.43
CA ASP A 63 -1.04 9.76 -0.39
C ASP A 63 -2.28 9.60 -1.27
N ILE A 64 -2.15 8.87 -2.35
CA ILE A 64 -3.28 8.59 -3.23
C ILE A 64 -4.19 7.52 -2.64
N LEU A 65 -3.60 6.47 -2.09
CA LEU A 65 -4.37 5.32 -1.63
C LEU A 65 -5.02 5.54 -0.27
N SER A 66 -4.33 6.21 0.63
CA SER A 66 -4.79 6.29 2.01
C SER A 66 -6.17 6.93 2.15
N PRO A 67 -6.41 8.11 1.55
CA PRO A 67 -7.76 8.70 1.65
C PRO A 67 -8.81 7.86 0.96
N ARG A 68 -8.43 7.16 -0.10
CA ARG A 68 -9.40 6.33 -0.81
C ARG A 68 -9.83 5.14 0.04
N VAL A 69 -8.88 4.53 0.74
CA VAL A 69 -9.21 3.43 1.65
C VAL A 69 -10.12 3.91 2.76
N ASP A 70 -9.81 5.07 3.35
CA ASP A 70 -10.64 5.65 4.40
C ASP A 70 -12.05 5.92 3.90
N GLN A 71 -12.16 6.41 2.69
CA GLN A 71 -13.44 6.71 2.08
C GLN A 71 -14.28 5.46 1.88
N ILE A 72 -13.64 4.41 1.37
CA ILE A 72 -14.34 3.15 1.15
C ILE A 72 -14.81 2.56 2.46
N GLU A 73 -13.98 2.60 3.47
CA GLU A 73 -14.37 2.09 4.79
C GLU A 73 -15.55 2.86 5.36
N ALA A 74 -15.56 4.16 5.16
CA ALA A 74 -16.66 4.99 5.66
C ALA A 74 -17.96 4.67 4.94
N GLU A 75 -17.87 4.33 3.66
CA GLU A 75 -19.04 4.02 2.85
C GLU A 75 -19.55 2.60 3.08
N GLU A 76 -18.68 1.72 3.57
CA GLU A 76 -19.00 0.32 3.74
C GLU A 76 -18.74 -0.09 5.19
N PRO A 77 -19.44 0.51 6.12
CA PRO A 77 -19.13 0.27 7.53
C PRO A 77 -19.30 -1.18 7.97
N GLN A 78 -20.13 -1.95 7.28
CA GLN A 78 -20.32 -3.35 7.64
C GLN A 78 -19.04 -4.16 7.45
N TYR A 79 -18.11 -3.65 6.66
CA TYR A 79 -16.86 -4.36 6.43
C TYR A 79 -15.86 -4.13 7.56
N ASN A 80 -16.18 -3.24 8.45
CA ASN A 80 -15.29 -2.93 9.57
C ASN A 80 -15.62 -3.71 10.81
N GLN A 81 -16.68 -4.45 10.75
CA GLN A 81 -17.11 -5.25 11.89
C GLN A 81 -16.52 -6.64 11.80
#